data_86edc4bbee0f204a28b0768eeb11d9e6
#
_entry.id   86edc4bbee0f204a28b0768eeb11d9e6
#
_cell.length_a   1.000
_cell.length_b   1.000
_cell.length_c   1.000
_cell.angle_alpha   90.00
_cell.angle_beta   90.00
_cell.angle_gamma   90.00
#
_symmetry.space_group_name_H-M   'P 1'
#
loop_
_entity.id
_entity.type
_entity.pdbx_description
1 polymer ?
#
loop_
_entity_poly.entity_id
_entity_poly.type
_entity_poly.pdbx_seq_one_letter_code
_entity_poly.pdbx_strand_id
1 'polypeptide(L)'
;MNKTLNILLTALFIVSACTATGESVAPVAITAPPQPTATEITVLPTPASPGNSVTWRDLQVTMDQIEITEEFITEFGTSRIPPAGEKFLWVHVQLKNAGQIEINTPLLENFSVLYAATEIKPSYGHRREYTEYSTLAPVLFPNDAVAGWIRFDIPAAAELKDLRFVFLPISAQVGASFSSPNYPYSKDKPTFVWKCEL
;
A
#
# COMPACT_ATOMS: atom_id res chain seq x y z
N MET A 1 -49.46 26.21 18.05
CA MET A 1 -50.12 25.34 19.05
C MET A 1 -49.09 24.46 19.70
N ASN A 2 -48.91 24.70 20.97
CA ASN A 2 -47.99 24.13 21.95
C ASN A 2 -48.04 22.62 22.07
N LYS A 3 -46.92 22.00 22.42
CA LYS A 3 -46.81 21.14 23.59
C LYS A 3 -45.37 20.75 23.88
N THR A 4 -44.80 21.44 24.86
CA THR A 4 -43.66 21.06 25.68
C THR A 4 -43.95 19.75 26.43
N LEU A 5 -43.02 18.82 26.44
CA LEU A 5 -43.02 17.66 27.34
C LEU A 5 -41.70 17.61 28.11
N ASN A 6 -41.73 18.08 29.34
CA ASN A 6 -40.70 17.92 30.35
C ASN A 6 -40.73 16.50 30.89
N ILE A 7 -39.62 15.78 30.85
CA ILE A 7 -39.41 14.55 31.60
C ILE A 7 -38.34 14.81 32.66
N LEU A 8 -38.78 14.84 33.89
CA LEU A 8 -38.01 14.93 35.11
C LEU A 8 -37.49 13.53 35.45
N LEU A 9 -36.16 13.34 35.46
CA LEU A 9 -35.54 12.07 35.86
C LEU A 9 -34.90 12.22 37.23
N THR A 10 -35.54 11.59 38.19
CA THR A 10 -35.15 11.53 39.62
C THR A 10 -33.95 10.61 39.82
N ALA A 11 -32.84 11.14 40.32
CA ALA A 11 -31.65 10.36 40.68
C ALA A 11 -31.84 9.75 42.07
N LEU A 12 -31.80 8.44 42.15
CA LEU A 12 -31.83 7.66 43.42
C LEU A 12 -30.37 7.33 43.79
N PHE A 13 -29.84 7.95 44.85
CA PHE A 13 -28.57 7.62 45.47
C PHE A 13 -28.75 6.44 46.40
N ILE A 14 -28.13 5.32 46.10
CA ILE A 14 -27.98 4.19 47.01
C ILE A 14 -26.56 4.22 47.58
N VAL A 15 -26.48 4.56 48.87
CA VAL A 15 -25.25 4.48 49.65
C VAL A 15 -25.12 3.05 50.18
N SER A 16 -24.18 2.28 49.63
CA SER A 16 -23.78 0.97 50.20
C SER A 16 -22.53 1.14 51.05
N ALA A 17 -22.72 0.93 52.35
CA ALA A 17 -21.61 0.83 53.29
C ALA A 17 -20.95 -0.56 53.15
N CYS A 18 -19.70 -0.61 52.72
CA CYS A 18 -18.90 -1.85 52.79
C CYS A 18 -18.07 -1.89 54.06
N THR A 19 -18.32 -2.87 54.86
CA THR A 19 -17.53 -3.31 56.03
C THR A 19 -16.15 -3.79 55.57
N ALA A 20 -15.10 -3.24 56.18
CA ALA A 20 -13.73 -3.64 55.95
C ALA A 20 -13.45 -4.98 56.66
N THR A 21 -13.31 -6.05 55.91
CA THR A 21 -12.64 -7.29 56.31
C THR A 21 -11.20 -7.22 55.87
N GLY A 22 -10.28 -7.27 56.85
CA GLY A 22 -8.84 -7.26 56.61
C GLY A 22 -8.40 -8.50 55.83
N GLU A 23 -7.99 -8.32 54.59
CA GLU A 23 -7.46 -9.37 53.74
C GLU A 23 -5.94 -9.26 53.73
N SER A 24 -5.28 -10.35 54.11
CA SER A 24 -3.82 -10.49 54.12
C SER A 24 -3.28 -10.29 52.74
N VAL A 25 -2.50 -9.20 52.55
CA VAL A 25 -1.85 -8.88 51.25
C VAL A 25 -0.72 -9.88 51.04
N ALA A 26 -0.91 -10.82 50.13
CA ALA A 26 0.16 -11.65 49.59
C ALA A 26 1.18 -10.77 48.83
N PRO A 27 2.49 -11.07 48.88
CA PRO A 27 3.50 -10.27 48.17
C PRO A 27 3.23 -10.30 46.66
N VAL A 28 3.06 -9.12 46.11
CA VAL A 28 2.91 -8.93 44.66
C VAL A 28 4.24 -9.33 44.01
N ALA A 29 4.21 -10.38 43.20
CA ALA A 29 5.34 -10.77 42.37
C ALA A 29 5.61 -9.63 41.41
N ILE A 30 6.80 -9.02 41.49
CA ILE A 30 7.27 -8.01 40.54
C ILE A 30 7.48 -8.72 39.22
N THR A 31 6.52 -8.57 38.29
CA THR A 31 6.65 -9.05 36.93
C THR A 31 7.77 -8.23 36.27
N ALA A 32 8.81 -8.90 35.82
CA ALA A 32 9.90 -8.24 35.05
C ALA A 32 9.31 -7.47 33.89
N PRO A 33 9.84 -6.27 33.58
CA PRO A 33 9.37 -5.50 32.42
C PRO A 33 9.53 -6.34 31.16
N PRO A 34 8.58 -6.25 30.20
CA PRO A 34 8.66 -7.00 28.96
C PRO A 34 9.97 -6.68 28.26
N GLN A 35 10.73 -7.74 27.98
CA GLN A 35 11.96 -7.64 27.23
C GLN A 35 11.62 -7.04 25.84
N PRO A 36 12.35 -6.01 25.36
CA PRO A 36 12.09 -5.42 24.06
C PRO A 36 12.15 -6.53 23.00
N THR A 37 11.04 -6.75 22.33
CA THR A 37 10.97 -7.65 21.18
C THR A 37 11.90 -7.09 20.12
N ALA A 38 12.89 -7.87 19.70
CA ALA A 38 13.77 -7.48 18.61
C ALA A 38 12.89 -7.12 17.40
N THR A 39 13.01 -5.88 16.93
CA THR A 39 12.36 -5.43 15.69
C THR A 39 12.97 -6.26 14.57
N GLU A 40 12.17 -7.09 13.94
CA GLU A 40 12.59 -7.90 12.79
C GLU A 40 12.99 -6.92 11.68
N ILE A 41 14.28 -6.86 11.37
CA ILE A 41 14.79 -6.05 10.28
C ILE A 41 14.33 -6.72 8.99
N THR A 42 13.31 -6.17 8.36
CA THR A 42 12.86 -6.64 7.04
C THR A 42 13.93 -6.27 6.03
N VAL A 43 14.76 -7.24 5.68
CA VAL A 43 15.76 -7.08 4.62
C VAL A 43 15.02 -7.08 3.28
N LEU A 44 15.09 -5.97 2.56
CA LEU A 44 14.55 -5.88 1.21
C LEU A 44 15.31 -6.85 0.29
N PRO A 45 14.63 -7.50 -0.66
CA PRO A 45 15.29 -8.34 -1.65
C PRO A 45 16.24 -7.51 -2.52
N THR A 46 17.18 -8.19 -3.17
CA THR A 46 18.09 -7.54 -4.13
C THR A 46 17.26 -6.87 -5.23
N PRO A 47 17.40 -5.57 -5.45
CA PRO A 47 16.61 -4.87 -6.46
C PRO A 47 16.95 -5.32 -7.89
N ALA A 48 15.91 -5.53 -8.69
CA ALA A 48 16.04 -5.72 -10.13
C ALA A 48 16.41 -4.38 -10.82
N SER A 49 16.99 -4.45 -12.02
CA SER A 49 17.17 -3.28 -12.87
C SER A 49 15.89 -2.98 -13.66
N PRO A 50 15.68 -1.73 -14.10
CA PRO A 50 14.62 -1.41 -15.05
C PRO A 50 14.68 -2.30 -16.29
N GLY A 51 13.52 -2.65 -16.83
CA GLY A 51 13.39 -3.60 -17.94
C GLY A 51 13.45 -5.08 -17.55
N ASN A 52 13.92 -5.41 -16.36
CA ASN A 52 13.87 -6.79 -15.87
C ASN A 52 12.49 -7.11 -15.30
N SER A 53 11.94 -8.24 -15.74
CA SER A 53 10.67 -8.74 -15.24
C SER A 53 10.85 -9.54 -13.97
N VAL A 54 9.89 -9.44 -13.07
CA VAL A 54 9.68 -10.37 -11.96
C VAL A 54 8.43 -11.19 -12.22
N THR A 55 8.41 -12.41 -11.72
CA THR A 55 7.24 -13.28 -11.88
C THR A 55 6.74 -13.71 -10.52
N TRP A 56 5.45 -13.54 -10.29
CA TRP A 56 4.77 -14.09 -9.15
C TRP A 56 3.57 -14.90 -9.63
N ARG A 57 3.67 -16.22 -9.50
CA ARG A 57 2.71 -17.16 -10.10
C ARG A 57 2.65 -16.95 -11.61
N ASP A 58 1.45 -16.72 -12.13
CA ASP A 58 1.19 -16.50 -13.56
C ASP A 58 1.34 -15.03 -13.98
N LEU A 59 1.52 -14.12 -13.03
CA LEU A 59 1.70 -12.70 -13.30
C LEU A 59 3.19 -12.36 -13.46
N GLN A 60 3.53 -11.82 -14.61
CA GLN A 60 4.82 -11.18 -14.88
C GLN A 60 4.66 -9.66 -14.80
N VAL A 61 5.54 -9.01 -14.05
CA VAL A 61 5.55 -7.56 -13.86
C VAL A 61 6.91 -7.03 -14.28
N THR A 62 6.89 -5.96 -15.07
CA THR A 62 8.11 -5.27 -15.53
C THR A 62 7.95 -3.79 -15.24
N MET A 63 8.92 -3.19 -14.58
CA MET A 63 9.10 -1.74 -14.51
C MET A 63 10.18 -1.39 -15.55
N ASP A 64 9.84 -0.63 -16.60
CA ASP A 64 10.74 -0.42 -17.73
C ASP A 64 11.07 1.05 -18.02
N GLN A 65 10.19 1.98 -17.62
CA GLN A 65 10.44 3.39 -17.79
C GLN A 65 10.15 4.16 -16.50
N ILE A 66 10.88 5.21 -16.30
CA ILE A 66 10.74 6.08 -15.14
C ILE A 66 11.12 7.51 -15.51
N GLU A 67 10.33 8.47 -15.02
CA GLU A 67 10.52 9.89 -15.33
C GLU A 67 10.20 10.74 -14.10
N ILE A 68 10.99 11.79 -13.87
CA ILE A 68 10.70 12.84 -12.91
C ILE A 68 10.31 14.11 -13.68
N THR A 69 9.18 14.73 -13.26
CA THR A 69 8.73 16.00 -13.84
C THR A 69 8.34 16.99 -12.75
N GLU A 70 8.50 18.28 -13.05
CA GLU A 70 8.07 19.39 -12.18
C GLU A 70 6.69 19.93 -12.59
N GLU A 71 6.17 19.47 -13.73
CA GLU A 71 4.81 19.76 -14.19
C GLU A 71 4.35 18.68 -15.17
N PHE A 72 3.07 18.62 -15.42
CA PHE A 72 2.48 17.84 -16.50
C PHE A 72 1.19 18.47 -17.01
N ILE A 73 0.82 18.13 -18.24
CA ILE A 73 -0.46 18.53 -18.82
C ILE A 73 -1.48 17.42 -18.64
N THR A 74 -2.61 17.75 -18.03
CA THR A 74 -3.72 16.83 -17.87
C THR A 74 -4.41 16.53 -19.20
N GLU A 75 -5.22 15.49 -19.25
CA GLU A 75 -6.06 15.17 -20.42
C GLU A 75 -6.96 16.34 -20.85
N PHE A 76 -7.33 17.23 -19.91
CA PHE A 76 -8.13 18.43 -20.18
C PHE A 76 -7.29 19.63 -20.65
N GLY A 77 -5.97 19.46 -20.81
CA GLY A 77 -5.07 20.53 -21.24
C GLY A 77 -4.64 21.51 -20.14
N THR A 78 -4.95 21.19 -18.88
CA THR A 78 -4.56 22.03 -17.73
C THR A 78 -3.17 21.60 -17.24
N SER A 79 -2.27 22.57 -17.02
CA SER A 79 -0.99 22.31 -16.35
C SER A 79 -1.21 21.99 -14.86
N ARG A 80 -0.46 21.02 -14.36
CA ARG A 80 -0.37 20.67 -12.94
C ARG A 80 1.07 20.78 -12.50
N ILE A 81 1.27 21.49 -11.40
CA ILE A 81 2.54 21.59 -10.68
C ILE A 81 2.41 20.87 -9.34
N PRO A 82 3.48 20.27 -8.80
CA PRO A 82 3.45 19.60 -7.53
C PRO A 82 3.28 20.59 -6.37
N PRO A 83 2.86 20.12 -5.19
CA PRO A 83 2.94 20.89 -3.97
C PRO A 83 4.36 21.39 -3.70
N ALA A 84 4.48 22.48 -2.92
CA ALA A 84 5.79 23.02 -2.56
C ALA A 84 6.64 21.97 -1.82
N GLY A 85 7.86 21.75 -2.30
CA GLY A 85 8.77 20.75 -1.75
C GLY A 85 8.62 19.34 -2.33
N GLU A 86 7.79 19.17 -3.34
CA GLU A 86 7.57 17.89 -4.03
C GLU A 86 7.84 18.00 -5.53
N LYS A 87 7.92 16.85 -6.20
CA LYS A 87 7.95 16.67 -7.64
C LYS A 87 7.25 15.36 -8.03
N PHE A 88 6.85 15.24 -9.28
CA PHE A 88 6.18 14.06 -9.77
C PHE A 88 7.19 13.01 -10.23
N LEU A 89 6.98 11.79 -9.79
CA LEU A 89 7.63 10.60 -10.32
C LEU A 89 6.59 9.79 -11.10
N TRP A 90 6.91 9.43 -12.31
CA TRP A 90 6.11 8.56 -13.17
C TRP A 90 6.85 7.26 -13.38
N VAL A 91 6.17 6.15 -13.14
CA VAL A 91 6.71 4.80 -13.31
C VAL A 91 5.82 4.04 -14.29
N HIS A 92 6.41 3.56 -15.37
CA HIS A 92 5.71 2.72 -16.34
C HIS A 92 5.82 1.26 -15.95
N VAL A 93 4.68 0.58 -15.88
CA VAL A 93 4.56 -0.82 -15.48
C VAL A 93 3.88 -1.61 -16.57
N GLN A 94 4.50 -2.71 -16.99
CA GLN A 94 3.91 -3.69 -17.85
C GLN A 94 3.50 -4.91 -17.04
N LEU A 95 2.33 -5.42 -17.33
CA LEU A 95 1.78 -6.65 -16.74
C LEU A 95 1.51 -7.65 -17.84
N LYS A 96 1.85 -8.90 -17.61
CA LYS A 96 1.55 -10.01 -18.52
C LYS A 96 1.04 -11.21 -17.76
N ASN A 97 -0.07 -11.78 -18.22
CA ASN A 97 -0.50 -13.09 -17.78
C ASN A 97 0.26 -14.16 -18.57
N ALA A 98 1.22 -14.83 -17.91
CA ALA A 98 2.00 -15.92 -18.49
C ALA A 98 1.37 -17.32 -18.23
N GLY A 99 0.21 -17.34 -17.56
CA GLY A 99 -0.51 -18.56 -17.20
C GLY A 99 -1.52 -19.00 -18.24
N GLN A 100 -2.32 -20.02 -17.86
CA GLN A 100 -3.36 -20.64 -18.70
C GLN A 100 -4.78 -20.26 -18.24
N ILE A 101 -4.89 -19.51 -17.15
CA ILE A 101 -6.17 -19.06 -16.59
C ILE A 101 -6.19 -17.53 -16.50
N GLU A 102 -7.37 -16.96 -16.40
CA GLU A 102 -7.51 -15.53 -16.15
C GLU A 102 -6.98 -15.14 -14.77
N ILE A 103 -6.38 -13.96 -14.68
CA ILE A 103 -5.89 -13.37 -13.44
C ILE A 103 -6.39 -11.94 -13.31
N ASN A 104 -6.57 -11.48 -12.07
CA ASN A 104 -6.89 -10.08 -11.84
C ASN A 104 -5.64 -9.20 -11.97
N THR A 105 -5.81 -8.03 -12.56
CA THR A 105 -4.80 -6.97 -12.56
C THR A 105 -4.55 -6.53 -11.11
N PRO A 106 -3.29 -6.42 -10.65
CA PRO A 106 -2.98 -5.90 -9.34
C PRO A 106 -3.60 -4.52 -9.12
N LEU A 107 -4.04 -4.25 -7.90
CA LEU A 107 -4.55 -2.94 -7.53
C LEU A 107 -3.41 -1.92 -7.45
N LEU A 108 -3.73 -0.65 -7.60
CA LEU A 108 -2.74 0.43 -7.55
C LEU A 108 -1.98 0.46 -6.20
N GLU A 109 -2.66 0.16 -5.10
CA GLU A 109 -2.07 0.06 -3.76
C GLU A 109 -1.07 -1.08 -3.57
N ASN A 110 -0.95 -2.00 -4.52
CA ASN A 110 0.09 -3.03 -4.52
C ASN A 110 1.48 -2.46 -4.87
N PHE A 111 1.52 -1.24 -5.36
CA PHE A 111 2.73 -0.55 -5.75
C PHE A 111 3.06 0.57 -4.77
N SER A 112 4.35 0.81 -4.59
CA SER A 112 4.84 1.94 -3.80
C SER A 112 6.25 2.32 -4.23
N VAL A 113 6.72 3.46 -3.72
CA VAL A 113 8.10 3.90 -3.86
C VAL A 113 8.69 4.08 -2.47
N LEU A 114 9.90 3.58 -2.25
CA LEU A 114 10.66 3.82 -1.03
C LEU A 114 11.68 4.93 -1.26
N TYR A 115 11.68 5.91 -0.36
CA TYR A 115 12.69 6.96 -0.24
C TYR A 115 13.13 7.10 1.21
N ALA A 116 14.42 6.98 1.50
CA ALA A 116 14.98 7.07 2.86
C ALA A 116 14.17 6.25 3.89
N ALA A 117 13.81 5.01 3.56
CA ALA A 117 12.98 4.09 4.36
C ALA A 117 11.50 4.53 4.57
N THR A 118 11.06 5.62 3.94
CA THR A 118 9.66 6.04 3.94
C THR A 118 8.95 5.47 2.71
N GLU A 119 7.80 4.85 2.93
CA GLU A 119 6.95 4.36 1.85
C GLU A 119 6.05 5.48 1.32
N ILE A 120 6.12 5.73 0.01
CA ILE A 120 5.30 6.69 -0.72
C ILE A 120 4.28 5.90 -1.53
N LYS A 121 3.01 6.19 -1.32
CA LYS A 121 1.91 5.55 -2.03
C LYS A 121 1.65 6.24 -3.37
N PRO A 122 1.05 5.52 -4.34
CA PRO A 122 0.63 6.13 -5.60
C PRO A 122 -0.33 7.30 -5.38
N SER A 123 -0.19 8.31 -6.23
CA SER A 123 -1.07 9.45 -6.30
C SER A 123 -1.90 9.41 -7.57
N TYR A 124 -3.12 9.91 -7.48
CA TYR A 124 -4.00 10.01 -8.63
C TYR A 124 -3.56 11.13 -9.59
N GLY A 125 -3.61 10.89 -10.91
CA GLY A 125 -3.39 11.93 -11.91
C GLY A 125 -3.29 11.37 -13.33
N HIS A 126 -3.96 12.04 -14.26
CA HIS A 126 -3.98 11.72 -15.69
C HIS A 126 -3.10 12.69 -16.46
N ARG A 127 -2.02 12.19 -17.03
CA ARG A 127 -1.19 12.92 -17.98
C ARG A 127 -1.64 12.59 -19.40
N ARG A 128 -1.80 13.60 -20.23
CA ARG A 128 -2.40 13.48 -21.58
C ARG A 128 -1.78 12.39 -22.44
N GLU A 129 -0.46 12.23 -22.39
CA GLU A 129 0.27 11.30 -23.26
C GLU A 129 0.37 9.88 -22.65
N TYR A 130 -0.12 9.68 -21.41
CA TYR A 130 0.07 8.44 -20.69
C TYR A 130 -1.23 7.66 -20.54
N THR A 131 -1.16 6.35 -20.78
CA THR A 131 -2.20 5.45 -20.29
C THR A 131 -2.02 5.29 -18.79
N GLU A 132 -3.00 5.71 -18.01
CA GLU A 132 -2.95 5.59 -16.56
C GLU A 132 -3.19 4.15 -16.14
N TYR A 133 -2.40 3.69 -15.15
CA TYR A 133 -2.51 2.33 -14.62
C TYR A 133 -3.93 2.00 -14.13
N SER A 134 -4.61 2.91 -13.48
CA SER A 134 -5.96 2.72 -12.94
C SER A 134 -7.03 2.48 -14.01
N THR A 135 -6.73 2.76 -15.28
CA THR A 135 -7.65 2.55 -16.43
C THR A 135 -7.43 1.20 -17.11
N LEU A 136 -6.46 0.41 -16.67
CA LEU A 136 -6.18 -0.90 -17.26
C LEU A 136 -7.32 -1.88 -17.03
N ALA A 137 -7.42 -2.88 -17.91
CA ALA A 137 -8.40 -3.95 -17.77
C ALA A 137 -8.27 -4.62 -16.39
N PRO A 138 -9.36 -4.83 -15.66
CA PRO A 138 -9.32 -5.42 -14.31
C PRO A 138 -8.96 -6.90 -14.32
N VAL A 139 -9.07 -7.56 -15.49
CA VAL A 139 -8.75 -8.98 -15.69
C VAL A 139 -7.88 -9.13 -16.91
N LEU A 140 -6.86 -9.98 -16.81
CA LEU A 140 -5.98 -10.39 -17.91
C LEU A 140 -6.25 -11.84 -18.25
N PHE A 141 -6.66 -12.10 -19.50
CA PHE A 141 -6.78 -13.45 -20.03
C PHE A 141 -5.40 -14.05 -20.33
N PRO A 142 -5.30 -15.37 -20.52
CA PRO A 142 -4.04 -16.01 -20.87
C PRO A 142 -3.33 -15.33 -22.05
N ASN A 143 -2.05 -15.00 -21.83
CA ASN A 143 -1.15 -14.25 -22.72
C ASN A 143 -1.48 -12.76 -22.92
N ASP A 144 -2.53 -12.23 -22.29
CA ASP A 144 -2.74 -10.78 -22.31
C ASP A 144 -1.57 -10.04 -21.68
N ALA A 145 -1.28 -8.87 -22.26
CA ALA A 145 -0.34 -7.92 -21.74
C ALA A 145 -0.96 -6.52 -21.77
N VAL A 146 -0.79 -5.78 -20.68
CA VAL A 146 -1.23 -4.39 -20.54
C VAL A 146 -0.11 -3.56 -19.93
N ALA A 147 -0.14 -2.26 -20.14
CA ALA A 147 0.86 -1.36 -19.57
C ALA A 147 0.22 -0.03 -19.21
N GLY A 148 0.74 0.59 -18.16
CA GLY A 148 0.26 1.88 -17.72
C GLY A 148 1.23 2.57 -16.78
N TRP A 149 1.00 3.87 -16.61
CA TRP A 149 1.81 4.74 -15.79
C TRP A 149 1.20 4.91 -14.41
N ILE A 150 2.05 4.87 -13.40
CA ILE A 150 1.73 5.15 -12.00
C ILE A 150 2.43 6.44 -11.59
N ARG A 151 1.69 7.38 -10.99
CA ARG A 151 2.25 8.61 -10.45
C ARG A 151 2.51 8.49 -8.94
N PHE A 152 3.60 9.11 -8.52
CA PHE A 152 3.94 9.34 -7.12
C PHE A 152 4.33 10.80 -6.91
N ASP A 153 3.96 11.37 -5.77
CA ASP A 153 4.42 12.68 -5.35
C ASP A 153 5.60 12.46 -4.40
N ILE A 154 6.81 12.77 -4.86
CA ILE A 154 8.06 12.49 -4.15
C ILE A 154 8.70 13.79 -3.66
N PRO A 155 9.51 13.77 -2.56
CA PRO A 155 10.24 14.95 -2.12
C PRO A 155 11.10 15.54 -3.24
N ALA A 156 11.14 16.86 -3.35
CA ALA A 156 11.93 17.57 -4.38
C ALA A 156 13.42 17.22 -4.34
N ALA A 157 13.96 16.89 -3.15
CA ALA A 157 15.35 16.47 -2.97
C ALA A 157 15.64 15.03 -3.43
N ALA A 158 14.61 14.19 -3.67
CA ALA A 158 14.82 12.80 -4.06
C ALA A 158 15.40 12.69 -5.47
N GLU A 159 16.41 11.86 -5.68
CA GLU A 159 16.97 11.52 -6.99
C GLU A 159 16.62 10.06 -7.34
N LEU A 160 16.62 9.69 -8.61
CA LEU A 160 16.26 8.34 -9.05
C LEU A 160 17.11 7.25 -8.37
N LYS A 161 18.39 7.51 -8.13
CA LYS A 161 19.30 6.58 -7.44
C LYS A 161 18.86 6.24 -6.00
N ASP A 162 18.15 7.17 -5.35
CA ASP A 162 17.72 7.06 -3.96
C ASP A 162 16.37 6.35 -3.82
N LEU A 163 15.69 6.14 -4.94
CA LEU A 163 14.35 5.57 -5.00
C LEU A 163 14.39 4.06 -5.27
N ARG A 164 13.41 3.36 -4.72
CA ARG A 164 13.16 1.94 -5.03
C ARG A 164 11.67 1.79 -5.32
N PHE A 165 11.34 1.30 -6.50
CA PHE A 165 9.97 0.92 -6.83
C PHE A 165 9.68 -0.47 -6.28
N VAL A 166 8.53 -0.64 -5.65
CA VAL A 166 8.16 -1.86 -4.91
C VAL A 166 6.82 -2.37 -5.41
N PHE A 167 6.75 -3.68 -5.60
CA PHE A 167 5.51 -4.41 -5.87
C PHE A 167 5.28 -5.45 -4.77
N LEU A 168 4.11 -5.38 -4.14
CA LEU A 168 3.63 -6.26 -3.08
C LEU A 168 2.42 -7.05 -3.55
N PRO A 169 2.57 -8.23 -4.17
CA PRO A 169 1.46 -8.96 -4.76
C PRO A 169 0.48 -9.57 -3.77
N ILE A 170 0.73 -9.48 -2.48
CA ILE A 170 -0.05 -10.19 -1.46
C ILE A 170 -1.52 -9.75 -1.40
N SER A 171 -1.79 -8.51 -1.76
CA SER A 171 -3.14 -7.98 -1.92
C SER A 171 -3.62 -8.07 -3.37
N ALA A 172 -2.75 -8.47 -4.31
CA ALA A 172 -3.15 -8.67 -5.68
C ALA A 172 -4.03 -9.91 -5.79
N GLN A 173 -5.21 -9.72 -6.34
CA GLN A 173 -6.16 -10.79 -6.60
C GLN A 173 -5.75 -11.54 -7.87
N VAL A 174 -4.76 -12.42 -7.76
CA VAL A 174 -4.23 -13.19 -8.88
C VAL A 174 -4.83 -14.58 -8.89
N GLY A 175 -5.64 -14.86 -9.92
CA GLY A 175 -6.21 -16.18 -10.19
C GLY A 175 -7.62 -16.43 -9.66
N ALA A 176 -8.35 -17.32 -10.31
CA ALA A 176 -9.74 -17.67 -10.01
C ALA A 176 -9.97 -18.30 -8.63
N SER A 177 -8.92 -18.77 -7.97
CA SER A 177 -8.99 -19.39 -6.64
C SER A 177 -8.97 -18.40 -5.49
N PHE A 178 -9.10 -17.11 -5.76
CA PHE A 178 -9.04 -16.06 -4.75
C PHE A 178 -10.20 -16.11 -3.75
N SER A 179 -11.33 -16.67 -4.10
CA SER A 179 -12.47 -16.91 -3.21
C SER A 179 -12.29 -18.14 -2.31
N SER A 180 -11.18 -18.88 -2.43
CA SER A 180 -10.92 -20.00 -1.54
C SER A 180 -10.49 -19.49 -0.16
N PRO A 181 -11.23 -19.79 0.91
CA PRO A 181 -10.85 -19.42 2.28
C PRO A 181 -9.54 -20.08 2.74
N ASN A 182 -9.02 -21.02 1.98
CA ASN A 182 -7.78 -21.75 2.21
C ASN A 182 -6.60 -21.23 1.40
N TYR A 183 -6.73 -20.05 0.79
CA TYR A 183 -5.57 -19.42 0.17
C TYR A 183 -4.57 -19.12 1.29
N PRO A 184 -3.45 -19.84 1.37
CA PRO A 184 -2.51 -19.58 2.45
C PRO A 184 -2.04 -18.14 2.26
N TYR A 185 -2.40 -17.27 3.18
CA TYR A 185 -1.61 -16.08 3.46
C TYR A 185 -0.22 -16.63 3.78
N SER A 186 0.59 -16.77 2.76
CA SER A 186 1.97 -17.17 2.92
C SER A 186 2.56 -16.21 3.94
N LYS A 187 3.18 -16.75 4.99
CA LYS A 187 3.95 -15.93 5.93
C LYS A 187 5.07 -15.19 5.19
N ASP A 188 5.48 -15.75 4.05
CA ASP A 188 6.41 -15.17 3.12
C ASP A 188 5.65 -14.23 2.18
N LYS A 189 5.59 -12.96 2.55
CA LYS A 189 5.05 -11.90 1.71
C LYS A 189 6.10 -11.59 0.64
N PRO A 190 5.96 -12.08 -0.60
CA PRO A 190 6.95 -11.78 -1.62
C PRO A 190 6.95 -10.27 -1.85
N THR A 191 8.12 -9.68 -1.81
CA THR A 191 8.35 -8.27 -2.11
C THR A 191 9.28 -8.22 -3.30
N PHE A 192 8.86 -7.54 -4.36
CA PHE A 192 9.68 -7.30 -5.54
C PHE A 192 10.10 -5.84 -5.57
N VAL A 193 11.36 -5.61 -5.88
CA VAL A 193 11.96 -4.28 -5.82
C VAL A 193 12.75 -4.01 -7.09
N TRP A 194 12.65 -2.81 -7.64
CA TRP A 194 13.50 -2.32 -8.72
C TRP A 194 14.27 -1.08 -8.27
N LYS A 195 15.48 -0.93 -8.82
CA LYS A 195 16.16 0.35 -8.81
C LYS A 195 15.40 1.31 -9.72
N CYS A 196 15.39 2.60 -9.38
CA CYS A 196 14.78 3.61 -10.23
C CYS A 196 15.79 4.32 -11.15
N GLU A 197 17.08 4.05 -11.02
CA GLU A 197 18.08 4.55 -11.98
C GLU A 197 18.23 3.56 -13.16
N LEU A 198 18.35 4.10 -14.37
CA LEU A 198 18.58 3.38 -15.64
C LEU A 198 20.05 2.96 -15.79
#